data_f7731b6d54d44fda2628ebc5e75cf42d
#
_entry.id   f7731b6d54d44fda2628ebc5e75cf42d
#
_cell.length_a   1.000
_cell.length_b   1.000
_cell.length_c   1.000
_cell.angle_alpha   90.00
_cell.angle_beta   90.00
_cell.angle_gamma   90.00
#
_symmetry.space_group_name_H-M   'P 1'
#
loop_
_entity.id
_entity.type
_entity.pdbx_description
1 polymer ?
#
loop_
_entity_poly.entity_id
_entity_poly.type
_entity_poly.pdbx_seq_one_letter_code
_entity_poly.pdbx_strand_id
1 'polypeptide(L)'
;MAKKGGWAAFPHDNAAFVYDGAALKKNWARLHKGDAEPFPSGDSAKAIEQAWRLYHAGDFEGAYEAGIKAGLDGYNVANKAACIYNNYLETSDANKQTAYAAVAARCEELQAAQQKNANAYYLAAYALGRYGQLIGVAKALAQGIGGKVSKALETALKLEPKHADAHIAFGTFNAEVIEKVGSMIGKMTYGVSKEAAVENYDKALKLNPESAVARTEMADGLYKLFGDKKMKDVEALYAEAAAFEPKDAMECLDVAAAKAEME
;
A
#
# COMPACT_ATOMS: atom_id res chain seq x y z
N MET A 1 -14.45 -13.14 -21.51
CA MET A 1 -14.66 -12.00 -22.43
C MET A 1 -14.47 -10.73 -21.62
N ALA A 2 -13.41 -9.95 -21.85
CA ALA A 2 -13.18 -8.69 -21.16
C ALA A 2 -14.34 -7.72 -21.47
N LYS A 3 -14.99 -7.16 -20.46
CA LYS A 3 -15.93 -6.05 -20.63
C LYS A 3 -15.15 -4.88 -21.25
N LYS A 4 -15.65 -4.33 -22.37
CA LYS A 4 -15.09 -3.12 -22.98
C LYS A 4 -15.12 -2.00 -21.95
N GLY A 5 -13.94 -1.64 -21.38
CA GLY A 5 -13.76 -0.51 -20.46
C GLY A 5 -13.72 -0.84 -18.95
N GLY A 6 -13.67 -2.11 -18.53
CA GLY A 6 -13.52 -2.52 -17.14
C GLY A 6 -12.07 -2.76 -16.73
N TRP A 7 -11.82 -2.93 -15.43
CA TRP A 7 -10.51 -3.29 -14.92
C TRP A 7 -10.11 -4.71 -15.36
N ALA A 8 -8.80 -4.97 -15.47
CA ALA A 8 -8.28 -6.30 -15.75
C ALA A 8 -8.67 -7.27 -14.62
N ALA A 9 -9.02 -8.50 -15.00
CA ALA A 9 -9.31 -9.53 -14.00
C ALA A 9 -8.05 -9.93 -13.23
N PHE A 10 -8.22 -10.38 -11.98
CA PHE A 10 -7.15 -10.97 -11.19
C PHE A 10 -6.57 -12.19 -11.93
N PRO A 11 -5.24 -12.27 -12.12
CA PRO A 11 -4.63 -13.24 -13.06
C PRO A 11 -4.32 -14.61 -12.45
N HIS A 12 -4.61 -14.84 -11.17
CA HIS A 12 -4.28 -16.08 -10.47
C HIS A 12 -5.54 -16.81 -10.00
N ASP A 13 -5.39 -18.09 -9.58
CA ASP A 13 -6.47 -18.81 -8.89
C ASP A 13 -6.74 -18.14 -7.53
N ASN A 14 -8.02 -17.86 -7.28
CA ASN A 14 -8.49 -17.18 -6.07
C ASN A 14 -9.46 -18.02 -5.22
N ALA A 15 -9.63 -19.30 -5.51
CA ALA A 15 -10.57 -20.16 -4.79
C ALA A 15 -10.28 -20.21 -3.29
N ALA A 16 -9.00 -20.13 -2.89
CA ALA A 16 -8.57 -20.09 -1.49
C ALA A 16 -8.84 -18.74 -0.79
N PHE A 17 -9.16 -17.68 -1.54
CA PHE A 17 -9.32 -16.32 -1.04
C PHE A 17 -10.79 -15.90 -0.88
N VAL A 18 -11.71 -16.85 -0.99
CA VAL A 18 -13.15 -16.61 -0.80
C VAL A 18 -13.49 -16.74 0.69
N TYR A 19 -13.81 -15.63 1.33
CA TYR A 19 -14.12 -15.56 2.77
C TYR A 19 -15.62 -15.40 3.01
N ASP A 20 -16.39 -16.47 2.81
CA ASP A 20 -17.84 -16.48 2.97
C ASP A 20 -18.31 -16.52 4.43
N GLY A 21 -19.54 -16.09 4.67
CA GLY A 21 -20.19 -16.13 5.98
C GLY A 21 -19.34 -15.51 7.09
N ALA A 22 -19.04 -16.27 8.14
CA ALA A 22 -18.23 -15.82 9.27
C ALA A 22 -16.71 -15.85 9.00
N ALA A 23 -16.27 -16.41 7.85
CA ALA A 23 -14.84 -16.59 7.57
C ALA A 23 -14.10 -15.27 7.48
N LEU A 24 -14.69 -14.23 6.87
CA LEU A 24 -14.08 -12.90 6.79
C LEU A 24 -13.74 -12.37 8.20
N LYS A 25 -14.70 -12.34 9.10
CA LYS A 25 -14.51 -11.85 10.47
C LYS A 25 -13.47 -12.66 11.25
N LYS A 26 -13.47 -13.99 11.08
CA LYS A 26 -12.52 -14.90 11.74
C LYS A 26 -11.08 -14.62 11.30
N ASN A 27 -10.87 -14.27 10.04
CA ASN A 27 -9.55 -14.03 9.46
C ASN A 27 -9.16 -12.54 9.45
N TRP A 28 -10.03 -11.63 9.88
CA TRP A 28 -9.85 -10.18 9.76
C TRP A 28 -8.52 -9.68 10.30
N ALA A 29 -8.18 -10.05 11.52
CA ALA A 29 -6.95 -9.62 12.17
C ALA A 29 -5.68 -10.08 11.42
N ARG A 30 -5.75 -11.21 10.69
CA ARG A 30 -4.64 -11.66 9.83
C ARG A 30 -4.61 -10.89 8.52
N LEU A 31 -5.76 -10.73 7.85
CA LEU A 31 -5.88 -10.05 6.57
C LEU A 31 -5.55 -8.56 6.66
N HIS A 32 -5.83 -7.93 7.80
CA HIS A 32 -5.59 -6.52 8.06
C HIS A 32 -4.47 -6.27 9.08
N LYS A 33 -3.52 -7.21 9.19
CA LYS A 33 -2.39 -7.06 10.10
C LYS A 33 -1.44 -5.94 9.65
N GLY A 34 -1.39 -5.65 8.35
CA GLY A 34 -0.58 -4.59 7.77
C GLY A 34 -1.17 -3.20 8.00
N ASP A 35 -2.44 -3.03 7.66
CA ASP A 35 -3.13 -1.73 7.65
C ASP A 35 -3.99 -1.45 8.88
N ALA A 36 -4.07 -2.38 9.81
CA ALA A 36 -4.85 -2.25 11.06
C ALA A 36 -6.31 -1.78 10.81
N GLU A 37 -6.92 -2.14 9.67
CA GLU A 37 -8.28 -1.75 9.34
C GLU A 37 -9.27 -2.33 10.37
N PRO A 38 -10.14 -1.52 10.98
CA PRO A 38 -11.13 -2.03 11.91
C PRO A 38 -12.19 -2.86 11.18
N PHE A 39 -12.69 -3.93 11.85
CA PHE A 39 -13.79 -4.69 11.28
C PHE A 39 -15.03 -3.80 11.08
N PRO A 40 -15.71 -3.86 9.93
CA PRO A 40 -16.85 -3.01 9.62
C PRO A 40 -17.94 -3.04 10.69
N SER A 41 -18.48 -1.88 11.04
CA SER A 41 -19.52 -1.70 12.05
C SER A 41 -20.50 -0.60 11.63
N GLY A 42 -21.64 -0.49 12.32
CA GLY A 42 -22.67 0.50 11.99
C GLY A 42 -23.59 0.07 10.84
N ASP A 43 -24.33 1.03 10.30
CA ASP A 43 -25.42 0.78 9.33
C ASP A 43 -24.90 0.27 7.98
N SER A 44 -23.72 0.74 7.56
CA SER A 44 -23.09 0.36 6.30
C SER A 44 -22.27 -0.95 6.39
N ALA A 45 -22.15 -1.59 7.57
CA ALA A 45 -21.24 -2.71 7.84
C ALA A 45 -21.34 -3.83 6.80
N LYS A 46 -22.57 -4.30 6.48
CA LYS A 46 -22.77 -5.39 5.51
C LYS A 46 -22.28 -5.05 4.11
N ALA A 47 -22.47 -3.81 3.67
CA ALA A 47 -22.02 -3.37 2.35
C ALA A 47 -20.48 -3.30 2.31
N ILE A 48 -19.86 -2.84 3.38
CA ILE A 48 -18.40 -2.73 3.51
C ILE A 48 -17.77 -4.14 3.66
N GLU A 49 -18.36 -5.05 4.44
CA GLU A 49 -17.94 -6.44 4.49
C GLU A 49 -17.96 -7.09 3.10
N GLN A 50 -19.01 -6.83 2.31
CA GLN A 50 -19.09 -7.35 0.95
C GLN A 50 -17.99 -6.76 0.05
N ALA A 51 -17.72 -5.47 0.16
CA ALA A 51 -16.63 -4.83 -0.59
C ALA A 51 -15.25 -5.45 -0.23
N TRP A 52 -14.99 -5.70 1.06
CA TRP A 52 -13.76 -6.37 1.49
C TRP A 52 -13.67 -7.84 1.02
N ARG A 53 -14.81 -8.58 0.97
CA ARG A 53 -14.81 -9.93 0.38
C ARG A 53 -14.36 -9.92 -1.07
N LEU A 54 -14.89 -8.99 -1.86
CA LEU A 54 -14.51 -8.81 -3.25
C LEU A 54 -13.02 -8.46 -3.37
N TYR A 55 -12.55 -7.55 -2.51
CA TYR A 55 -11.14 -7.16 -2.47
C TYR A 55 -10.21 -8.35 -2.21
N HIS A 56 -10.45 -9.10 -1.13
CA HIS A 56 -9.61 -10.24 -0.77
C HIS A 56 -9.65 -11.36 -1.82
N ALA A 57 -10.78 -11.50 -2.54
CA ALA A 57 -10.93 -12.45 -3.63
C ALA A 57 -10.33 -11.97 -4.98
N GLY A 58 -9.81 -10.71 -5.05
CA GLY A 58 -9.22 -10.16 -6.27
C GLY A 58 -10.19 -9.52 -7.25
N ASP A 59 -11.48 -9.41 -6.90
CA ASP A 59 -12.42 -8.59 -7.66
C ASP A 59 -12.27 -7.10 -7.22
N PHE A 60 -11.13 -6.50 -7.64
CA PHE A 60 -10.80 -5.13 -7.24
C PHE A 60 -11.76 -4.08 -7.83
N GLU A 61 -12.31 -4.30 -9.04
CA GLU A 61 -13.32 -3.42 -9.63
C GLU A 61 -14.61 -3.47 -8.82
N GLY A 62 -15.11 -4.68 -8.53
CA GLY A 62 -16.29 -4.86 -7.70
C GLY A 62 -16.13 -4.32 -6.27
N ALA A 63 -14.95 -4.50 -5.67
CA ALA A 63 -14.63 -3.93 -4.35
C ALA A 63 -14.63 -2.39 -4.39
N TYR A 64 -14.04 -1.79 -5.41
CA TYR A 64 -14.04 -0.35 -5.63
C TYR A 64 -15.46 0.20 -5.77
N GLU A 65 -16.27 -0.39 -6.66
CA GLU A 65 -17.65 0.05 -6.91
C GLU A 65 -18.53 -0.06 -5.66
N ALA A 66 -18.42 -1.20 -4.95
CA ALA A 66 -19.17 -1.42 -3.71
C ALA A 66 -18.74 -0.43 -2.61
N GLY A 67 -17.44 -0.16 -2.48
CA GLY A 67 -16.92 0.82 -1.54
C GLY A 67 -17.37 2.26 -1.85
N ILE A 68 -17.32 2.68 -3.11
CA ILE A 68 -17.83 3.99 -3.55
C ILE A 68 -19.34 4.11 -3.25
N LYS A 69 -20.12 3.06 -3.52
CA LYS A 69 -21.55 3.04 -3.25
C LYS A 69 -21.88 3.15 -1.76
N ALA A 70 -21.02 2.65 -0.89
CA ALA A 70 -21.17 2.79 0.57
C ALA A 70 -20.82 4.19 1.09
N GLY A 71 -20.33 5.09 0.24
CA GLY A 71 -19.95 6.46 0.60
C GLY A 71 -18.70 6.53 1.47
N LEU A 72 -18.64 7.55 2.34
CA LEU A 72 -17.47 7.80 3.20
C LEU A 72 -16.98 6.56 3.98
N ASP A 73 -17.90 5.77 4.53
CA ASP A 73 -17.57 4.57 5.30
C ASP A 73 -16.91 3.47 4.45
N GLY A 74 -17.18 3.46 3.12
CA GLY A 74 -16.58 2.52 2.17
C GLY A 74 -15.30 3.02 1.49
N TYR A 75 -14.86 4.26 1.74
CA TYR A 75 -13.72 4.83 1.01
C TYR A 75 -12.39 4.13 1.29
N ASN A 76 -12.17 3.55 2.48
CA ASN A 76 -10.95 2.80 2.75
C ASN A 76 -10.82 1.61 1.78
N VAL A 77 -11.85 0.76 1.66
CA VAL A 77 -11.80 -0.39 0.74
C VAL A 77 -11.75 0.04 -0.72
N ALA A 78 -12.50 1.06 -1.12
CA ALA A 78 -12.48 1.57 -2.49
C ALA A 78 -11.10 2.11 -2.87
N ASN A 79 -10.49 2.90 -2.00
CA ASN A 79 -9.17 3.48 -2.22
C ASN A 79 -8.08 2.40 -2.22
N LYS A 80 -8.15 1.41 -1.31
CA LYS A 80 -7.19 0.31 -1.28
C LYS A 80 -7.30 -0.55 -2.54
N ALA A 81 -8.52 -0.89 -2.98
CA ALA A 81 -8.74 -1.63 -4.22
C ALA A 81 -8.17 -0.89 -5.45
N ALA A 82 -8.43 0.41 -5.55
CA ALA A 82 -7.86 1.23 -6.62
C ALA A 82 -6.33 1.27 -6.56
N CYS A 83 -5.73 1.42 -5.37
CA CYS A 83 -4.29 1.43 -5.20
C CYS A 83 -3.64 0.12 -5.65
N ILE A 84 -4.18 -1.02 -5.20
CA ILE A 84 -3.62 -2.34 -5.53
C ILE A 84 -3.80 -2.66 -7.01
N TYR A 85 -4.99 -2.44 -7.57
CA TYR A 85 -5.22 -2.60 -9.00
C TYR A 85 -4.23 -1.79 -9.84
N ASN A 86 -4.07 -0.51 -9.55
CA ASN A 86 -3.19 0.36 -10.32
C ASN A 86 -1.71 0.04 -10.12
N ASN A 87 -1.32 -0.50 -8.98
CA ASN A 87 0.06 -0.91 -8.74
C ASN A 87 0.46 -2.15 -9.54
N TYR A 88 -0.43 -3.14 -9.64
CA TYR A 88 -0.08 -4.47 -10.16
C TYR A 88 -0.70 -4.80 -11.52
N LEU A 89 -1.89 -4.30 -11.84
CA LEU A 89 -2.69 -4.78 -12.97
C LEU A 89 -2.94 -3.75 -14.07
N GLU A 90 -2.95 -2.45 -13.74
CA GLU A 90 -3.05 -1.39 -14.76
C GLU A 90 -1.69 -1.23 -15.45
N THR A 91 -1.71 -1.13 -16.77
CA THR A 91 -0.49 -1.00 -17.59
C THR A 91 -0.26 0.42 -18.11
N SER A 92 -1.30 1.26 -18.14
CA SER A 92 -1.23 2.63 -18.64
C SER A 92 -0.80 3.61 -17.54
N ASP A 93 0.35 4.25 -17.67
CA ASP A 93 0.82 5.26 -16.72
C ASP A 93 -0.16 6.45 -16.62
N ALA A 94 -0.83 6.83 -17.71
CA ALA A 94 -1.83 7.90 -17.68
C ALA A 94 -3.06 7.52 -16.83
N ASN A 95 -3.52 6.26 -16.93
CA ASN A 95 -4.60 5.75 -16.09
C ASN A 95 -4.17 5.68 -14.63
N LYS A 96 -2.97 5.16 -14.35
CA LYS A 96 -2.39 5.13 -12.99
C LYS A 96 -2.34 6.52 -12.37
N GLN A 97 -1.81 7.51 -13.09
CA GLN A 97 -1.72 8.89 -12.61
C GLN A 97 -3.11 9.45 -12.27
N THR A 98 -4.09 9.25 -13.16
CA THR A 98 -5.47 9.70 -12.94
C THR A 98 -6.09 9.03 -11.71
N ALA A 99 -5.91 7.72 -11.58
CA ALA A 99 -6.46 6.94 -10.48
C ALA A 99 -5.84 7.33 -9.13
N TYR A 100 -4.50 7.46 -9.04
CA TYR A 100 -3.85 7.87 -7.80
C TYR A 100 -4.22 9.30 -7.38
N ALA A 101 -4.38 10.23 -8.34
CA ALA A 101 -4.88 11.57 -8.04
C ALA A 101 -6.31 11.53 -7.49
N ALA A 102 -7.18 10.69 -8.05
CA ALA A 102 -8.55 10.51 -7.56
C ALA A 102 -8.59 9.85 -6.16
N VAL A 103 -7.72 8.87 -5.90
CA VAL A 103 -7.58 8.28 -4.55
C VAL A 103 -7.14 9.34 -3.54
N ALA A 104 -6.11 10.15 -3.86
CA ALA A 104 -5.64 11.20 -2.96
C ALA A 104 -6.76 12.21 -2.62
N ALA A 105 -7.55 12.63 -3.61
CA ALA A 105 -8.69 13.54 -3.39
C ALA A 105 -9.77 12.92 -2.49
N ARG A 106 -10.15 11.64 -2.70
CA ARG A 106 -11.10 10.94 -1.81
C ARG A 106 -10.55 10.75 -0.40
N CYS A 107 -9.25 10.53 -0.26
CA CYS A 107 -8.62 10.47 1.06
C CYS A 107 -8.69 11.83 1.77
N GLU A 108 -8.52 12.96 1.09
CA GLU A 108 -8.66 14.30 1.67
C GLU A 108 -10.11 14.53 2.17
N GLU A 109 -11.11 14.11 1.39
CA GLU A 109 -12.53 14.15 1.80
C GLU A 109 -12.77 13.30 3.05
N LEU A 110 -12.25 12.05 3.06
CA LEU A 110 -12.39 11.15 4.18
C LEU A 110 -11.69 11.67 5.45
N GLN A 111 -10.49 12.25 5.32
CA GLN A 111 -9.75 12.88 6.43
C GLN A 111 -10.54 14.05 7.03
N ALA A 112 -11.22 14.85 6.21
CA ALA A 112 -12.05 15.95 6.69
C ALA A 112 -13.25 15.45 7.51
N ALA A 113 -13.87 14.34 7.09
CA ALA A 113 -15.03 13.74 7.74
C ALA A 113 -14.64 12.85 8.94
N GLN A 114 -13.54 12.12 8.84
CA GLN A 114 -13.08 11.10 9.80
C GLN A 114 -11.63 11.35 10.20
N GLN A 115 -11.35 12.40 10.95
CA GLN A 115 -10.00 12.87 11.31
C GLN A 115 -9.13 11.84 12.04
N LYS A 116 -9.73 10.78 12.62
CA LYS A 116 -9.02 9.71 13.33
C LYS A 116 -8.84 8.44 12.51
N ASN A 117 -9.22 8.45 11.23
CA ASN A 117 -9.07 7.31 10.34
C ASN A 117 -7.63 7.23 9.81
N ALA A 118 -6.79 6.41 10.43
CA ALA A 118 -5.38 6.27 10.08
C ALA A 118 -5.19 5.83 8.60
N ASN A 119 -6.07 4.94 8.10
CA ASN A 119 -6.00 4.46 6.71
C ASN A 119 -6.28 5.56 5.69
N ALA A 120 -7.09 6.58 6.01
CA ALA A 120 -7.30 7.72 5.14
C ALA A 120 -5.99 8.51 4.89
N TYR A 121 -5.14 8.62 5.90
CA TYR A 121 -3.82 9.27 5.77
C TYR A 121 -2.81 8.35 5.09
N TYR A 122 -2.76 7.07 5.47
CA TYR A 122 -1.88 6.10 4.83
C TYR A 122 -2.14 5.96 3.33
N LEU A 123 -3.41 5.77 2.91
CA LEU A 123 -3.77 5.62 1.50
C LEU A 123 -3.55 6.90 0.69
N ALA A 124 -3.70 8.09 1.30
CA ALA A 124 -3.29 9.34 0.68
C ALA A 124 -1.78 9.37 0.40
N ALA A 125 -0.97 8.98 1.38
CA ALA A 125 0.48 8.91 1.23
C ALA A 125 0.90 7.88 0.19
N TYR A 126 0.27 6.69 0.19
CA TYR A 126 0.49 5.64 -0.81
C TYR A 126 0.21 6.17 -2.22
N ALA A 127 -0.98 6.72 -2.45
CA ALA A 127 -1.38 7.22 -3.76
C ALA A 127 -0.47 8.37 -4.26
N LEU A 128 -0.14 9.33 -3.39
CA LEU A 128 0.76 10.43 -3.72
C LEU A 128 2.20 9.95 -3.96
N GLY A 129 2.65 8.95 -3.22
CA GLY A 129 3.97 8.33 -3.41
C GLY A 129 4.06 7.65 -4.78
N ARG A 130 3.12 6.77 -5.11
CA ARG A 130 3.06 6.10 -6.43
C ARG A 130 2.88 7.10 -7.58
N TYR A 131 2.03 8.10 -7.41
CA TYR A 131 1.91 9.21 -8.37
C TYR A 131 3.25 9.92 -8.56
N GLY A 132 3.96 10.22 -7.46
CA GLY A 132 5.27 10.86 -7.49
C GLY A 132 6.34 10.05 -8.23
N GLN A 133 6.35 8.72 -8.07
CA GLN A 133 7.22 7.82 -8.83
C GLN A 133 6.93 7.89 -10.34
N LEU A 134 5.65 7.85 -10.73
CA LEU A 134 5.23 7.93 -12.14
C LEU A 134 5.62 9.23 -12.84
N ILE A 135 5.50 10.38 -12.17
CA ILE A 135 5.89 11.67 -12.74
C ILE A 135 7.38 11.98 -12.59
N GLY A 136 8.10 11.13 -11.84
CA GLY A 136 9.50 11.29 -11.46
C GLY A 136 9.67 11.98 -10.10
N VAL A 137 10.40 11.32 -9.19
CA VAL A 137 10.57 11.74 -7.78
C VAL A 137 11.06 13.19 -7.67
N ALA A 138 12.03 13.62 -8.49
CA ALA A 138 12.51 15.00 -8.46
C ALA A 138 11.40 16.02 -8.76
N LYS A 139 10.55 15.73 -9.75
CA LYS A 139 9.40 16.59 -10.11
C LYS A 139 8.37 16.60 -9.00
N ALA A 140 8.08 15.44 -8.39
CA ALA A 140 7.17 15.34 -7.27
C ALA A 140 7.64 16.16 -6.05
N LEU A 141 8.94 16.10 -5.73
CA LEU A 141 9.53 16.90 -4.66
C LEU A 141 9.42 18.40 -4.95
N ALA A 142 9.70 18.83 -6.19
CA ALA A 142 9.56 20.23 -6.62
C ALA A 142 8.10 20.75 -6.54
N GLN A 143 7.12 19.85 -6.68
CA GLN A 143 5.69 20.15 -6.53
C GLN A 143 5.18 20.08 -5.08
N GLY A 144 6.06 19.82 -4.09
CA GLY A 144 5.70 19.74 -2.69
C GLY A 144 5.00 18.43 -2.30
N ILE A 145 4.94 17.44 -3.19
CA ILE A 145 4.30 16.13 -2.91
C ILE A 145 5.03 15.41 -1.78
N GLY A 146 6.37 15.49 -1.72
CA GLY A 146 7.16 14.87 -0.66
C GLY A 146 6.74 15.33 0.74
N GLY A 147 6.48 16.63 0.95
CA GLY A 147 5.98 17.16 2.22
C GLY A 147 4.57 16.65 2.57
N LYS A 148 3.70 16.49 1.56
CA LYS A 148 2.35 15.91 1.78
C LYS A 148 2.45 14.45 2.19
N VAL A 149 3.29 13.65 1.53
CA VAL A 149 3.53 12.22 1.84
C VAL A 149 4.06 12.07 3.26
N SER A 150 5.14 12.80 3.63
CA SER A 150 5.72 12.74 4.97
C SER A 150 4.68 13.06 6.05
N LYS A 151 3.97 14.19 5.91
CA LYS A 151 2.95 14.61 6.87
C LYS A 151 1.82 13.60 7.02
N ALA A 152 1.37 13.00 5.91
CA ALA A 152 0.32 11.99 5.93
C ALA A 152 0.77 10.72 6.66
N LEU A 153 1.99 10.22 6.39
CA LEU A 153 2.56 9.05 7.09
C LEU A 153 2.77 9.31 8.59
N GLU A 154 3.31 10.48 8.95
CA GLU A 154 3.45 10.89 10.36
C GLU A 154 2.10 10.90 11.07
N THR A 155 1.05 11.39 10.39
CA THR A 155 -0.30 11.44 10.96
C THR A 155 -0.87 10.03 11.10
N ALA A 156 -0.73 9.17 10.08
CA ALA A 156 -1.17 7.78 10.14
C ALA A 156 -0.52 7.03 11.31
N LEU A 157 0.80 7.15 11.46
CA LEU A 157 1.56 6.50 12.54
C LEU A 157 1.30 7.11 13.93
N LYS A 158 0.93 8.39 14.01
CA LYS A 158 0.47 9.01 15.27
C LYS A 158 -0.89 8.48 15.71
N LEU A 159 -1.80 8.23 14.74
CA LEU A 159 -3.13 7.69 15.00
C LEU A 159 -3.10 6.19 15.29
N GLU A 160 -2.28 5.44 14.54
CA GLU A 160 -2.10 3.99 14.67
C GLU A 160 -0.60 3.62 14.61
N PRO A 161 0.08 3.60 15.77
CA PRO A 161 1.52 3.29 15.83
C PRO A 161 1.87 1.86 15.39
N LYS A 162 0.88 0.96 15.30
CA LYS A 162 1.05 -0.42 14.85
C LYS A 162 0.70 -0.64 13.38
N HIS A 163 0.50 0.42 12.63
CA HIS A 163 0.21 0.35 11.19
C HIS A 163 1.46 -0.05 10.41
N ALA A 164 1.64 -1.36 10.18
CA ALA A 164 2.85 -1.90 9.55
C ALA A 164 3.06 -1.34 8.13
N ASP A 165 1.99 -1.23 7.32
CA ASP A 165 2.08 -0.72 5.95
C ASP A 165 2.48 0.77 5.90
N ALA A 166 2.09 1.57 6.89
CA ALA A 166 2.54 2.96 6.99
C ALA A 166 4.03 3.05 7.36
N HIS A 167 4.54 2.13 8.19
CA HIS A 167 5.98 2.01 8.44
C HIS A 167 6.74 1.61 7.17
N ILE A 168 6.24 0.64 6.36
CA ILE A 168 6.83 0.30 5.07
C ILE A 168 6.92 1.55 4.19
N ALA A 169 5.80 2.23 3.98
CA ALA A 169 5.73 3.41 3.13
C ALA A 169 6.66 4.54 3.61
N PHE A 170 6.85 4.68 4.93
CA PHE A 170 7.76 5.68 5.48
C PHE A 170 9.24 5.30 5.29
N GLY A 171 9.57 4.01 5.39
CA GLY A 171 10.89 3.48 5.02
C GLY A 171 11.20 3.78 3.56
N THR A 172 10.28 3.43 2.65
CA THR A 172 10.40 3.68 1.21
C THR A 172 10.51 5.17 0.88
N PHE A 173 9.70 6.03 1.51
CA PHE A 173 9.81 7.48 1.36
C PHE A 173 11.20 8.00 1.71
N ASN A 174 11.77 7.55 2.85
CA ASN A 174 13.12 7.95 3.25
C ASN A 174 14.17 7.52 2.21
N ALA A 175 14.08 6.27 1.73
CA ALA A 175 15.02 5.73 0.75
C ALA A 175 14.94 6.47 -0.60
N GLU A 176 13.75 6.70 -1.12
CA GLU A 176 13.49 7.40 -2.38
C GLU A 176 14.01 8.84 -2.37
N VAL A 177 13.74 9.58 -1.27
CA VAL A 177 14.20 10.96 -1.14
C VAL A 177 15.72 11.00 -1.08
N ILE A 178 16.36 10.12 -0.28
CA ILE A 178 17.82 10.07 -0.14
C ILE A 178 18.48 9.69 -1.47
N GLU A 179 17.97 8.70 -2.18
CA GLU A 179 18.49 8.32 -3.49
C GLU A 179 18.46 9.50 -4.45
N LYS A 180 17.39 10.29 -4.43
CA LYS A 180 17.16 11.35 -5.41
C LYS A 180 17.89 12.66 -5.13
N VAL A 181 17.95 13.11 -3.88
CA VAL A 181 18.54 14.40 -3.50
C VAL A 181 19.75 14.27 -2.60
N GLY A 182 20.13 13.07 -2.20
CA GLY A 182 21.23 12.80 -1.28
C GLY A 182 20.84 12.98 0.19
N SER A 183 21.59 12.33 1.08
CA SER A 183 21.30 12.29 2.52
C SER A 183 21.29 13.68 3.17
N MET A 184 22.19 14.58 2.78
CA MET A 184 22.30 15.92 3.40
C MET A 184 21.08 16.78 3.08
N ILE A 185 20.72 16.91 1.79
CA ILE A 185 19.55 17.70 1.35
C ILE A 185 18.27 17.06 1.86
N GLY A 186 18.14 15.73 1.76
CA GLY A 186 16.99 15.00 2.25
C GLY A 186 16.74 15.22 3.76
N LYS A 187 17.80 15.16 4.58
CA LYS A 187 17.72 15.44 6.01
C LYS A 187 17.28 16.87 6.32
N MET A 188 17.89 17.85 5.64
CA MET A 188 17.59 19.27 5.90
C MET A 188 16.16 19.65 5.47
N THR A 189 15.66 19.08 4.37
CA THR A 189 14.39 19.50 3.76
C THR A 189 13.20 18.67 4.23
N TYR A 190 13.41 17.36 4.42
CA TYR A 190 12.34 16.38 4.68
C TYR A 190 12.54 15.59 5.97
N GLY A 191 13.65 15.80 6.70
CA GLY A 191 13.95 15.09 7.94
C GLY A 191 14.32 13.61 7.75
N VAL A 192 14.58 13.16 6.51
CA VAL A 192 14.85 11.75 6.20
C VAL A 192 16.27 11.33 6.54
N SER A 193 16.45 10.06 6.90
CA SER A 193 17.77 9.47 7.10
C SER A 193 17.80 7.99 6.74
N LYS A 194 18.98 7.43 6.49
CA LYS A 194 19.16 5.99 6.22
C LYS A 194 18.74 5.15 7.43
N GLU A 195 19.07 5.62 8.62
CA GLU A 195 18.72 4.99 9.88
C GLU A 195 17.20 4.94 10.07
N ALA A 196 16.50 6.07 9.80
CA ALA A 196 15.05 6.12 9.88
C ALA A 196 14.37 5.19 8.85
N ALA A 197 14.93 5.05 7.64
CA ALA A 197 14.43 4.10 6.66
C ALA A 197 14.48 2.66 7.19
N VAL A 198 15.67 2.23 7.64
CA VAL A 198 15.88 0.87 8.16
C VAL A 198 15.02 0.61 9.40
N GLU A 199 14.97 1.56 10.34
CA GLU A 199 14.14 1.43 11.56
C GLU A 199 12.66 1.23 11.23
N ASN A 200 12.13 1.93 10.22
CA ASN A 200 10.74 1.77 9.81
C ASN A 200 10.49 0.41 9.15
N TYR A 201 11.37 -0.07 8.28
CA TYR A 201 11.26 -1.42 7.72
C TYR A 201 11.33 -2.51 8.80
N ASP A 202 12.26 -2.39 9.75
CA ASP A 202 12.37 -3.32 10.88
C ASP A 202 11.11 -3.33 11.76
N LYS A 203 10.50 -2.16 11.99
CA LYS A 203 9.23 -2.05 12.72
C LYS A 203 8.11 -2.72 11.95
N ALA A 204 8.02 -2.50 10.64
CA ALA A 204 7.01 -3.13 9.80
C ALA A 204 7.09 -4.66 9.86
N LEU A 205 8.29 -5.22 9.71
CA LEU A 205 8.52 -6.67 9.78
C LEU A 205 8.25 -7.26 11.17
N LYS A 206 8.50 -6.51 12.25
CA LYS A 206 8.11 -6.93 13.62
C LYS A 206 6.60 -6.94 13.80
N LEU A 207 5.90 -5.96 13.23
CA LEU A 207 4.44 -5.84 13.33
C LEU A 207 3.73 -6.86 12.43
N ASN A 208 4.23 -7.06 11.20
CA ASN A 208 3.68 -8.02 10.24
C ASN A 208 4.81 -8.90 9.63
N PRO A 209 5.26 -9.95 10.34
CA PRO A 209 6.38 -10.78 9.90
C PRO A 209 6.09 -11.63 8.66
N GLU A 210 4.82 -11.79 8.28
CA GLU A 210 4.40 -12.55 7.09
C GLU A 210 4.15 -11.67 5.85
N SER A 211 4.58 -10.41 5.87
CA SER A 211 4.40 -9.48 4.76
C SER A 211 5.47 -9.68 3.68
N ALA A 212 5.08 -10.12 2.49
CA ALA A 212 5.94 -10.18 1.33
C ALA A 212 6.32 -8.76 0.87
N VAL A 213 5.34 -7.84 0.76
CA VAL A 213 5.59 -6.45 0.34
C VAL A 213 6.54 -5.71 1.28
N ALA A 214 6.52 -5.99 2.60
CA ALA A 214 7.47 -5.36 3.51
C ALA A 214 8.91 -5.75 3.19
N ARG A 215 9.14 -6.99 2.78
CA ARG A 215 10.46 -7.49 2.39
C ARG A 215 10.92 -6.95 1.05
N THR A 216 10.06 -6.92 0.05
CA THR A 216 10.41 -6.36 -1.27
C THR A 216 10.71 -4.87 -1.18
N GLU A 217 9.87 -4.08 -0.50
CA GLU A 217 10.12 -2.65 -0.30
C GLU A 217 11.38 -2.38 0.54
N MET A 218 11.68 -3.23 1.54
CA MET A 218 12.93 -3.15 2.30
C MET A 218 14.13 -3.51 1.41
N ALA A 219 14.04 -4.53 0.57
CA ALA A 219 15.09 -4.93 -0.36
C ALA A 219 15.44 -3.77 -1.30
N ASP A 220 14.44 -3.19 -1.96
CA ASP A 220 14.58 -2.01 -2.81
C ASP A 220 15.20 -0.82 -2.07
N GLY A 221 14.70 -0.57 -0.87
CA GLY A 221 15.19 0.51 -0.03
C GLY A 221 16.64 0.33 0.37
N LEU A 222 17.05 -0.88 0.75
CA LEU A 222 18.45 -1.20 1.08
C LEU A 222 19.37 -1.04 -0.14
N TYR A 223 18.93 -1.49 -1.31
CA TYR A 223 19.71 -1.30 -2.54
C TYR A 223 19.88 0.19 -2.87
N LYS A 224 18.81 1.00 -2.83
CA LYS A 224 18.87 2.45 -3.05
C LYS A 224 19.79 3.17 -2.08
N LEU A 225 19.80 2.75 -0.80
CA LEU A 225 20.57 3.41 0.25
C LEU A 225 22.04 2.98 0.32
N PHE A 226 22.35 1.73 -0.03
CA PHE A 226 23.66 1.13 0.24
C PHE A 226 24.29 0.43 -0.97
N GLY A 227 23.54 0.24 -2.07
CA GLY A 227 24.00 -0.45 -3.28
C GLY A 227 24.48 -1.87 -2.99
N ASP A 228 25.48 -2.31 -3.72
CA ASP A 228 26.05 -3.67 -3.66
C ASP A 228 26.53 -4.09 -2.27
N LYS A 229 26.78 -3.13 -1.36
CA LYS A 229 27.19 -3.45 0.03
C LYS A 229 26.14 -4.25 0.79
N LYS A 230 24.88 -4.18 0.35
CA LYS A 230 23.73 -4.86 0.97
C LYS A 230 23.12 -5.93 0.06
N MET A 231 23.75 -6.27 -1.08
CA MET A 231 23.19 -7.19 -2.07
C MET A 231 22.77 -8.53 -1.48
N LYS A 232 23.57 -9.12 -0.59
CA LYS A 232 23.20 -10.39 0.08
C LYS A 232 21.92 -10.27 0.92
N ASP A 233 21.73 -9.14 1.60
CA ASP A 233 20.52 -8.89 2.40
C ASP A 233 19.33 -8.68 1.47
N VAL A 234 19.53 -7.99 0.34
CA VAL A 234 18.51 -7.75 -0.71
C VAL A 234 18.02 -9.07 -1.30
N GLU A 235 18.94 -9.92 -1.76
CA GLU A 235 18.63 -11.25 -2.33
C GLU A 235 17.89 -12.14 -1.32
N ALA A 236 18.31 -12.13 -0.05
CA ALA A 236 17.66 -12.90 1.01
C ALA A 236 16.21 -12.41 1.25
N LEU A 237 15.97 -11.09 1.27
CA LEU A 237 14.64 -10.51 1.46
C LEU A 237 13.69 -10.87 0.30
N TYR A 238 14.15 -10.82 -0.96
CA TYR A 238 13.35 -11.26 -2.09
C TYR A 238 13.03 -12.75 -2.02
N ALA A 239 14.03 -13.60 -1.69
CA ALA A 239 13.82 -15.03 -1.54
C ALA A 239 12.80 -15.35 -0.43
N GLU A 240 12.87 -14.66 0.72
CA GLU A 240 11.89 -14.78 1.78
C GLU A 240 10.50 -14.34 1.32
N ALA A 241 10.38 -13.19 0.63
CA ALA A 241 9.10 -12.68 0.13
C ALA A 241 8.46 -13.65 -0.86
N ALA A 242 9.24 -14.22 -1.78
CA ALA A 242 8.78 -15.18 -2.78
C ALA A 242 8.32 -16.53 -2.19
N ALA A 243 8.75 -16.86 -0.96
CA ALA A 243 8.42 -18.10 -0.29
C ALA A 243 7.12 -18.06 0.54
N PHE A 244 6.48 -16.89 0.70
CA PHE A 244 5.24 -16.79 1.46
C PHE A 244 4.07 -17.48 0.76
N GLU A 245 3.19 -18.05 1.58
CA GLU A 245 1.88 -18.56 1.14
C GLU A 245 0.84 -17.44 1.29
N PRO A 246 0.34 -16.89 0.19
CA PRO A 246 -0.61 -15.77 0.25
C PRO A 246 -1.94 -16.18 0.87
N LYS A 247 -2.57 -15.27 1.59
CA LYS A 247 -3.89 -15.47 2.22
C LYS A 247 -4.98 -14.66 1.53
N ASP A 248 -4.62 -13.73 0.66
CA ASP A 248 -5.57 -13.01 -0.20
C ASP A 248 -4.95 -12.66 -1.56
N ALA A 249 -5.76 -12.03 -2.40
CA ALA A 249 -5.34 -11.66 -3.75
C ALA A 249 -4.22 -10.61 -3.77
N MET A 250 -4.21 -9.66 -2.82
CA MET A 250 -3.14 -8.68 -2.73
C MET A 250 -1.80 -9.36 -2.39
N GLU A 251 -1.78 -10.20 -1.35
CA GLU A 251 -0.56 -10.95 -0.98
C GLU A 251 -0.09 -11.87 -2.12
N CYS A 252 -1.03 -12.42 -2.91
CA CYS A 252 -0.69 -13.21 -4.10
C CYS A 252 0.07 -12.38 -5.15
N LEU A 253 -0.37 -11.15 -5.39
CA LEU A 253 0.34 -10.22 -6.28
C LEU A 253 1.70 -9.81 -5.72
N ASP A 254 1.81 -9.56 -4.41
CA ASP A 254 3.08 -9.25 -3.74
C ASP A 254 4.10 -10.38 -3.91
N VAL A 255 3.67 -11.64 -3.68
CA VAL A 255 4.51 -12.83 -3.84
C VAL A 255 4.90 -13.05 -5.30
N ALA A 256 3.96 -12.83 -6.25
CA ALA A 256 4.25 -12.95 -7.68
C ALA A 256 5.27 -11.90 -8.13
N ALA A 257 5.16 -10.66 -7.64
CA ALA A 257 6.14 -9.61 -7.92
C ALA A 257 7.53 -9.97 -7.36
N ALA A 258 7.60 -10.47 -6.11
CA ALA A 258 8.86 -10.90 -5.51
C ALA A 258 9.55 -12.03 -6.30
N LYS A 259 8.77 -12.97 -6.86
CA LYS A 259 9.31 -14.04 -7.72
C LYS A 259 9.87 -13.48 -9.03
N ALA A 260 9.20 -12.51 -9.63
CA ALA A 260 9.65 -11.89 -10.88
C ALA A 260 10.98 -11.13 -10.73
N GLU A 261 11.26 -10.56 -9.56
CA GLU A 261 12.55 -9.89 -9.28
C GLU A 261 13.73 -10.87 -9.10
N MET A 262 13.46 -12.17 -8.98
CA MET A 262 14.48 -13.20 -8.83
C MET A 262 14.83 -13.90 -10.15
N GLU A 263 14.07 -13.68 -11.24
CA GLU A 263 14.30 -14.22 -12.59
C GLU A 263 15.24 -13.33 -13.41
#